data_31e241b818c2e0239182001ca33a728b
#
_entry.id   31e241b818c2e0239182001ca33a728b
#
_cell.length_a   1.000
_cell.length_b   1.000
_cell.length_c   1.000
_cell.angle_alpha   90.00
_cell.angle_beta   90.00
_cell.angle_gamma   90.00
#
_symmetry.space_group_name_H-M   'P 1'
#
loop_
_entity.id
_entity.type
_entity.pdbx_description
1 polymer ?
#
loop_
_entity_poly.entity_id
_entity_poly.type
_entity_poly.pdbx_seq_one_letter_code
_entity_poly.pdbx_strand_id
1 'polypeptide(L)'
;MKPLFLFAAGAGAPSSHAWMQGWKNRLSEIGDVETFDYDYMREGRKRPDPLRKLIAVHRQALANAREKHRGARTLLIGKSMGGRIGCHVSLEEKVAGLICLGYPLCAMSDRTKLRDEVLRALTTPILFVQGTRDSLCPLDLLERVRGEMKAPNFLHVVQGGDHSLRVAKHELQASGHTQEDMNQQVFQAITNFVELVVTRSD
;
A
#
# COMPACT_ATOMS: atom_id res chain seq x y z
N MET A 1 12.77 12.58 14.40
CA MET A 1 12.85 11.10 14.40
C MET A 1 12.36 10.63 13.03
N LYS A 2 13.03 9.62 12.43
CA LYS A 2 12.58 9.07 11.14
C LYS A 2 11.21 8.38 11.30
N PRO A 3 10.32 8.44 10.30
CA PRO A 3 9.09 7.67 10.29
C PRO A 3 9.39 6.16 10.21
N LEU A 4 8.44 5.36 10.71
CA LEU A 4 8.48 3.90 10.58
C LEU A 4 7.46 3.46 9.53
N PHE A 5 7.90 2.68 8.57
CA PHE A 5 7.04 2.00 7.60
C PHE A 5 6.87 0.53 8.00
N LEU A 6 5.65 0.10 8.27
CA LEU A 6 5.33 -1.32 8.30
C LEU A 6 4.84 -1.72 6.91
N PHE A 7 5.68 -2.46 6.16
CA PHE A 7 5.45 -2.78 4.76
C PHE A 7 4.95 -4.21 4.58
N ALA A 8 3.68 -4.33 4.23
CA ALA A 8 2.98 -5.60 4.07
C ALA A 8 2.95 -6.10 2.62
N ALA A 9 3.24 -7.39 2.44
CA ALA A 9 3.23 -8.05 1.14
C ALA A 9 1.81 -8.25 0.58
N GLY A 10 1.70 -8.40 -0.74
CA GLY A 10 0.49 -8.82 -1.43
C GLY A 10 0.23 -10.32 -1.28
N ALA A 11 -0.93 -10.80 -1.78
CA ALA A 11 -1.33 -12.19 -1.58
C ALA A 11 -0.43 -13.23 -2.28
N GLY A 12 0.21 -12.87 -3.38
CA GLY A 12 0.89 -13.82 -4.26
C GLY A 12 2.38 -14.02 -4.02
N ALA A 13 3.01 -13.23 -3.14
CA ALA A 13 4.46 -13.32 -2.91
C ALA A 13 4.84 -12.80 -1.53
N PRO A 14 5.86 -13.41 -0.87
CA PRO A 14 6.33 -13.00 0.44
C PRO A 14 7.12 -11.68 0.39
N SER A 15 7.45 -11.16 1.57
CA SER A 15 8.25 -9.93 1.72
C SER A 15 9.66 -10.04 1.12
N SER A 16 10.22 -11.25 0.98
CA SER A 16 11.50 -11.52 0.33
C SER A 16 11.47 -11.40 -1.22
N HIS A 17 10.31 -11.28 -1.82
CA HIS A 17 10.20 -11.13 -3.28
C HIS A 17 10.91 -9.87 -3.78
N ALA A 18 11.60 -9.95 -4.93
CA ALA A 18 12.44 -8.88 -5.47
C ALA A 18 11.73 -7.52 -5.57
N TRP A 19 10.44 -7.48 -5.99
CA TRP A 19 9.65 -6.26 -6.03
C TRP A 19 9.49 -5.61 -4.64
N MET A 20 9.20 -6.42 -3.62
CA MET A 20 9.10 -5.95 -2.23
C MET A 20 10.43 -5.41 -1.72
N GLN A 21 11.52 -6.12 -1.99
CA GLN A 21 12.86 -5.70 -1.58
C GLN A 21 13.31 -4.41 -2.28
N GLY A 22 12.99 -4.25 -3.56
CA GLY A 22 13.25 -3.00 -4.29
C GLY A 22 12.55 -1.81 -3.65
N TRP A 23 11.26 -1.94 -3.30
CA TRP A 23 10.52 -0.89 -2.61
C TRP A 23 10.99 -0.68 -1.17
N LYS A 24 11.35 -1.74 -0.44
CA LYS A 24 11.93 -1.63 0.90
C LYS A 24 13.19 -0.76 0.86
N ASN A 25 14.10 -1.02 -0.08
CA ASN A 25 15.35 -0.26 -0.20
C ASN A 25 15.08 1.23 -0.44
N ARG A 26 14.15 1.59 -1.34
CA ARG A 26 13.77 2.99 -1.59
C ARG A 26 13.16 3.65 -0.36
N LEU A 27 12.23 2.98 0.31
CA LEU A 27 11.60 3.52 1.51
C LEU A 27 12.60 3.73 2.65
N SER A 28 13.67 2.93 2.70
CA SER A 28 14.74 3.05 3.71
C SER A 28 15.54 4.35 3.58
N GLU A 29 15.44 5.05 2.45
CA GLU A 29 16.05 6.38 2.27
C GLU A 29 15.35 7.45 3.12
N ILE A 30 14.02 7.29 3.34
CA ILE A 30 13.19 8.28 4.03
C ILE A 30 12.66 7.83 5.40
N GLY A 31 12.85 6.57 5.80
CA GLY A 31 12.38 6.06 7.09
C GLY A 31 12.94 4.68 7.42
N ASP A 32 12.59 4.18 8.61
CA ASP A 32 12.86 2.80 8.99
C ASP A 32 11.79 1.89 8.38
N VAL A 33 12.18 0.70 7.90
CA VAL A 33 11.26 -0.21 7.21
C VAL A 33 11.27 -1.59 7.83
N GLU A 34 10.16 -1.97 8.45
CA GLU A 34 9.89 -3.33 8.90
C GLU A 34 8.99 -4.04 7.89
N THR A 35 9.32 -5.27 7.56
CA THR A 35 8.49 -6.14 6.71
C THR A 35 8.10 -7.39 7.47
N PHE A 36 6.99 -8.00 7.10
CA PHE A 36 6.53 -9.26 7.67
C PHE A 36 5.78 -10.10 6.64
N ASP A 37 5.68 -11.38 6.92
CA ASP A 37 4.87 -12.31 6.14
C ASP A 37 3.68 -12.81 6.97
N TYR A 38 2.52 -12.95 6.32
CA TYR A 38 1.34 -13.57 6.93
C TYR A 38 1.59 -15.07 7.16
N ASP A 39 0.86 -15.67 8.11
CA ASP A 39 1.05 -17.07 8.50
C ASP A 39 0.99 -18.02 7.31
N TYR A 40 -0.01 -17.88 6.45
CA TYR A 40 -0.15 -18.75 5.28
C TYR A 40 1.09 -18.71 4.35
N MET A 41 1.79 -17.57 4.26
CA MET A 41 3.03 -17.44 3.48
C MET A 41 4.18 -18.18 4.15
N ARG A 42 4.33 -18.03 5.47
CA ARG A 42 5.36 -18.73 6.26
C ARG A 42 5.16 -20.24 6.25
N GLU A 43 3.91 -20.69 6.15
CA GLU A 43 3.52 -22.09 6.05
C GLU A 43 3.58 -22.63 4.60
N GLY A 44 3.98 -21.82 3.62
CA GLY A 44 4.05 -22.20 2.20
C GLY A 44 2.70 -22.41 1.54
N ARG A 45 1.61 -21.95 2.15
CA ARG A 45 0.25 -22.04 1.58
C ARG A 45 0.03 -20.95 0.53
N LYS A 46 -0.66 -21.29 -0.56
CA LYS A 46 -0.98 -20.34 -1.64
C LYS A 46 -2.22 -19.49 -1.35
N ARG A 47 -3.18 -20.04 -0.60
CA ARG A 47 -4.46 -19.36 -0.30
C ARG A 47 -4.32 -18.50 0.94
N PRO A 48 -4.65 -17.20 0.88
CA PRO A 48 -4.67 -16.33 2.05
C PRO A 48 -5.60 -16.83 3.14
N ASP A 49 -5.22 -16.56 4.39
CA ASP A 49 -6.06 -16.79 5.55
C ASP A 49 -7.34 -15.92 5.51
N PRO A 50 -8.37 -16.25 6.29
CA PRO A 50 -9.54 -15.39 6.46
C PRO A 50 -9.17 -13.99 6.96
N LEU A 51 -9.96 -12.98 6.58
CA LEU A 51 -9.71 -11.57 6.86
C LEU A 51 -9.33 -11.29 8.32
N ARG A 52 -10.08 -11.84 9.27
CA ARG A 52 -9.82 -11.65 10.72
C ARG A 52 -8.42 -12.11 11.12
N LYS A 53 -7.95 -13.24 10.58
CA LYS A 53 -6.61 -13.77 10.89
C LYS A 53 -5.53 -12.88 10.26
N LEU A 54 -5.73 -12.42 9.03
CA LEU A 54 -4.81 -11.48 8.38
C LEU A 54 -4.69 -10.17 9.17
N ILE A 55 -5.79 -9.62 9.67
CA ILE A 55 -5.79 -8.41 10.51
C ILE A 55 -5.02 -8.67 11.80
N ALA A 56 -5.26 -9.79 12.48
CA ALA A 56 -4.58 -10.13 13.74
C ALA A 56 -3.05 -10.23 13.55
N VAL A 57 -2.59 -10.91 12.48
CA VAL A 57 -1.15 -11.03 12.17
C VAL A 57 -0.54 -9.65 11.86
N HIS A 58 -1.25 -8.81 11.11
CA HIS A 58 -0.78 -7.46 10.77
C HIS A 58 -0.70 -6.55 12.01
N ARG A 59 -1.69 -6.63 12.92
CA ARG A 59 -1.66 -5.91 14.21
C ARG A 59 -0.49 -6.36 15.08
N GLN A 60 -0.24 -7.67 15.15
CA GLN A 60 0.92 -8.19 15.90
C GLN A 60 2.25 -7.69 15.30
N ALA A 61 2.38 -7.68 13.97
CA ALA A 61 3.54 -7.12 13.30
C ALA A 61 3.71 -5.62 13.60
N LEU A 62 2.60 -4.86 13.64
CA LEU A 62 2.61 -3.45 14.01
C LEU A 62 3.09 -3.24 15.46
N ALA A 63 2.58 -4.03 16.41
CA ALA A 63 3.00 -3.97 17.81
C ALA A 63 4.50 -4.25 17.95
N ASN A 64 5.00 -5.30 17.30
CA ASN A 64 6.43 -5.67 17.32
C ASN A 64 7.31 -4.57 16.71
N ALA A 65 6.87 -3.97 15.60
CA ALA A 65 7.61 -2.90 14.94
C ALA A 65 7.67 -1.64 15.81
N ARG A 66 6.57 -1.28 16.48
CA ARG A 66 6.52 -0.13 17.42
C ARG A 66 7.39 -0.34 18.65
N GLU A 67 7.51 -1.57 19.13
CA GLU A 67 8.40 -1.90 20.25
C GLU A 67 9.87 -1.67 19.90
N LYS A 68 10.30 -2.04 18.70
CA LYS A 68 11.64 -1.81 18.18
C LYS A 68 11.94 -0.33 17.91
N HIS A 69 10.95 0.42 17.41
CA HIS A 69 11.08 1.80 16.94
C HIS A 69 10.24 2.75 17.80
N ARG A 70 10.48 2.72 19.13
CA ARG A 70 9.69 3.51 20.11
C ARG A 70 9.67 5.00 19.77
N GLY A 71 8.48 5.57 19.78
CA GLY A 71 8.27 7.00 19.51
C GLY A 71 8.25 7.38 18.02
N ALA A 72 8.54 6.45 17.08
CA ALA A 72 8.45 6.74 15.66
C ALA A 72 6.99 6.86 15.19
N ARG A 73 6.70 7.87 14.37
CA ARG A 73 5.41 7.96 13.68
C ARG A 73 5.31 6.83 12.66
N THR A 74 4.32 5.97 12.82
CA THR A 74 4.16 4.76 12.01
C THR A 74 3.20 4.97 10.86
N LEU A 75 3.62 4.59 9.65
CA LEU A 75 2.77 4.48 8.47
C LEU A 75 2.62 2.99 8.09
N LEU A 76 1.41 2.60 7.67
CA LEU A 76 1.19 1.29 7.07
C LEU A 76 1.26 1.44 5.56
N ILE A 77 2.18 0.71 4.95
CA ILE A 77 2.31 0.63 3.51
C ILE A 77 2.09 -0.81 3.07
N GLY A 78 1.40 -1.02 1.97
CA GLY A 78 1.16 -2.39 1.52
C GLY A 78 0.92 -2.54 0.03
N LYS A 79 1.43 -3.64 -0.51
CA LYS A 79 1.12 -4.10 -1.85
C LYS A 79 -0.23 -4.80 -1.84
N SER A 80 -1.16 -4.39 -2.69
CA SER A 80 -2.41 -5.12 -2.95
C SER A 80 -3.15 -5.51 -1.64
N MET A 81 -3.28 -6.81 -1.36
CA MET A 81 -3.88 -7.31 -0.12
C MET A 81 -3.28 -6.66 1.13
N GLY A 82 -1.96 -6.50 1.19
CA GLY A 82 -1.29 -5.89 2.35
C GLY A 82 -1.76 -4.46 2.62
N GLY A 83 -1.95 -3.65 1.58
CA GLY A 83 -2.52 -2.30 1.71
C GLY A 83 -3.96 -2.34 2.23
N ARG A 84 -4.80 -3.22 1.66
CA ARG A 84 -6.19 -3.39 2.12
C ARG A 84 -6.28 -3.85 3.58
N ILE A 85 -5.44 -4.79 4.00
CA ILE A 85 -5.42 -5.22 5.40
C ILE A 85 -4.93 -4.09 6.31
N GLY A 86 -3.93 -3.30 5.88
CA GLY A 86 -3.50 -2.10 6.59
C GLY A 86 -4.63 -1.09 6.83
N CYS A 87 -5.54 -0.92 5.85
CA CYS A 87 -6.74 -0.10 6.01
C CYS A 87 -7.65 -0.65 7.15
N HIS A 88 -7.88 -1.96 7.20
CA HIS A 88 -8.66 -2.55 8.31
C HIS A 88 -7.97 -2.36 9.67
N VAL A 89 -6.65 -2.52 9.73
CA VAL A 89 -5.88 -2.32 10.97
C VAL A 89 -6.01 -0.88 11.46
N SER A 90 -5.97 0.10 10.58
CA SER A 90 -6.04 1.53 10.95
C SER A 90 -7.41 1.99 11.48
N LEU A 91 -8.45 1.16 11.38
CA LEU A 91 -9.75 1.44 12.03
C LEU A 91 -9.67 1.31 13.56
N GLU A 92 -8.73 0.50 14.07
CA GLU A 92 -8.56 0.24 15.50
C GLU A 92 -7.21 0.73 16.04
N GLU A 93 -6.21 0.91 15.16
CA GLU A 93 -4.85 1.29 15.52
C GLU A 93 -4.51 2.69 14.97
N LYS A 94 -4.17 3.62 15.86
CA LYS A 94 -3.74 4.96 15.43
C LYS A 94 -2.41 4.89 14.69
N VAL A 95 -2.40 5.26 13.40
CA VAL A 95 -1.20 5.39 12.55
C VAL A 95 -1.19 6.75 11.86
N ALA A 96 -0.02 7.23 11.45
CA ALA A 96 0.13 8.54 10.84
C ALA A 96 -0.47 8.61 9.42
N GLY A 97 -0.44 7.51 8.69
CA GLY A 97 -0.96 7.45 7.32
C GLY A 97 -0.93 6.05 6.74
N LEU A 98 -1.62 5.89 5.62
CA LEU A 98 -1.74 4.67 4.84
C LEU A 98 -1.21 4.88 3.44
N ILE A 99 -0.49 3.90 2.88
CA ILE A 99 -0.01 3.93 1.49
C ILE A 99 -0.37 2.60 0.83
N CYS A 100 -1.19 2.65 -0.21
CA CYS A 100 -1.63 1.47 -0.95
C CYS A 100 -0.99 1.43 -2.33
N LEU A 101 -0.11 0.45 -2.56
CA LEU A 101 0.54 0.20 -3.85
C LEU A 101 -0.30 -0.83 -4.64
N GLY A 102 -1.18 -0.35 -5.52
CA GLY A 102 -2.14 -1.17 -6.24
C GLY A 102 -3.24 -1.71 -5.31
N TYR A 103 -4.21 -0.87 -4.91
CA TYR A 103 -5.32 -1.31 -4.06
C TYR A 103 -6.22 -2.30 -4.82
N PRO A 104 -6.58 -3.47 -4.24
CA PRO A 104 -7.43 -4.46 -4.92
C PRO A 104 -8.91 -4.13 -4.68
N LEU A 105 -9.43 -3.08 -5.33
CA LEU A 105 -10.79 -2.57 -5.13
C LEU A 105 -11.87 -3.58 -5.52
N CYS A 106 -11.66 -4.34 -6.59
CA CYS A 106 -12.61 -5.37 -7.04
C CYS A 106 -11.91 -6.69 -7.34
N ALA A 107 -12.67 -7.75 -7.60
CA ALA A 107 -12.15 -8.99 -8.13
C ALA A 107 -11.98 -8.90 -9.66
N MET A 108 -11.02 -9.64 -10.24
CA MET A 108 -10.85 -9.70 -11.70
C MET A 108 -12.11 -10.16 -12.43
N SER A 109 -12.86 -11.05 -11.81
CA SER A 109 -14.07 -11.66 -12.39
C SER A 109 -15.36 -10.89 -12.11
N ASP A 110 -15.34 -9.94 -11.17
CA ASP A 110 -16.56 -9.24 -10.76
C ASP A 110 -16.23 -7.81 -10.29
N ARG A 111 -16.50 -6.84 -11.16
CA ARG A 111 -16.31 -5.41 -10.87
C ARG A 111 -17.48 -4.79 -10.11
N THR A 112 -18.55 -5.52 -9.89
CA THR A 112 -19.73 -5.01 -9.18
C THR A 112 -19.58 -5.10 -7.65
N LYS A 113 -18.79 -6.06 -7.18
CA LYS A 113 -18.50 -6.26 -5.75
C LYS A 113 -17.22 -5.55 -5.35
N LEU A 114 -17.36 -4.32 -4.88
CA LEU A 114 -16.23 -3.51 -4.43
C LEU A 114 -15.82 -3.90 -3.00
N ARG A 115 -14.53 -3.75 -2.72
CA ARG A 115 -13.94 -3.90 -1.38
C ARG A 115 -13.68 -2.53 -0.79
N ASP A 116 -14.71 -1.71 -0.75
CA ASP A 116 -14.66 -0.27 -0.41
C ASP A 116 -15.24 0.06 0.97
N GLU A 117 -15.92 -0.89 1.62
CA GLU A 117 -16.50 -0.68 2.96
C GLU A 117 -15.48 -0.13 3.95
N VAL A 118 -14.27 -0.73 3.98
CA VAL A 118 -13.19 -0.26 4.85
C VAL A 118 -12.74 1.16 4.47
N LEU A 119 -12.68 1.50 3.19
CA LEU A 119 -12.26 2.83 2.71
C LEU A 119 -13.23 3.92 3.15
N ARG A 120 -14.53 3.65 3.11
CA ARG A 120 -15.60 4.56 3.56
C ARG A 120 -15.57 4.82 5.07
N ALA A 121 -15.06 3.84 5.84
CA ALA A 121 -14.93 3.93 7.29
C ALA A 121 -13.64 4.62 7.76
N LEU A 122 -12.66 4.82 6.87
CA LEU A 122 -11.38 5.42 7.22
C LEU A 122 -11.52 6.86 7.71
N THR A 123 -10.69 7.20 8.69
CA THR A 123 -10.39 8.58 9.11
C THR A 123 -8.90 8.91 8.94
N THR A 124 -8.05 7.89 8.87
CA THR A 124 -6.61 8.00 8.65
C THR A 124 -6.31 8.46 7.23
N PRO A 125 -5.45 9.46 7.01
CA PRO A 125 -5.03 9.90 5.69
C PRO A 125 -4.46 8.73 4.86
N ILE A 126 -4.78 8.67 3.56
CA ILE A 126 -4.36 7.60 2.68
C ILE A 126 -3.85 8.12 1.34
N LEU A 127 -2.72 7.54 0.87
CA LEU A 127 -2.23 7.67 -0.50
C LEU A 127 -2.50 6.38 -1.27
N PHE A 128 -3.23 6.49 -2.37
CA PHE A 128 -3.33 5.45 -3.38
C PHE A 128 -2.26 5.68 -4.46
N VAL A 129 -1.49 4.65 -4.77
CA VAL A 129 -0.62 4.59 -5.95
C VAL A 129 -1.19 3.55 -6.88
N GLN A 130 -1.70 3.98 -8.05
CA GLN A 130 -2.55 3.14 -8.88
C GLN A 130 -2.17 3.20 -10.34
N GLY A 131 -2.00 2.02 -10.97
CA GLY A 131 -1.76 1.91 -12.40
C GLY A 131 -3.03 2.07 -13.23
N THR A 132 -2.95 2.72 -14.40
CA THR A 132 -4.11 2.88 -15.31
C THR A 132 -4.57 1.59 -15.95
N ARG A 133 -3.73 0.54 -15.95
CA ARG A 133 -4.01 -0.80 -16.52
C ARG A 133 -4.27 -1.85 -15.44
N ASP A 134 -4.47 -1.43 -14.20
CA ASP A 134 -4.80 -2.34 -13.11
C ASP A 134 -6.27 -2.75 -13.16
N SER A 135 -6.53 -3.99 -13.60
CA SER A 135 -7.89 -4.53 -13.70
C SER A 135 -8.56 -4.77 -12.34
N LEU A 136 -7.78 -4.84 -11.24
CA LEU A 136 -8.32 -4.98 -9.88
C LEU A 136 -8.75 -3.63 -9.27
N CYS A 137 -8.39 -2.51 -9.91
CA CYS A 137 -8.77 -1.18 -9.46
C CYS A 137 -8.90 -0.22 -10.66
N PRO A 138 -9.98 -0.33 -11.44
CA PRO A 138 -10.29 0.66 -12.46
C PRO A 138 -10.37 2.06 -11.85
N LEU A 139 -9.71 3.04 -12.48
CA LEU A 139 -9.58 4.39 -11.91
C LEU A 139 -10.93 5.10 -11.73
N ASP A 140 -11.87 4.90 -12.66
CA ASP A 140 -13.22 5.45 -12.58
C ASP A 140 -13.96 4.98 -11.30
N LEU A 141 -13.81 3.69 -10.96
CA LEU A 141 -14.39 3.14 -9.73
C LEU A 141 -13.67 3.67 -8.49
N LEU A 142 -12.34 3.77 -8.53
CA LEU A 142 -11.56 4.31 -7.43
C LEU A 142 -11.91 5.78 -7.16
N GLU A 143 -12.01 6.61 -8.20
CA GLU A 143 -12.38 8.02 -8.07
C GLU A 143 -13.77 8.20 -7.44
N ARG A 144 -14.74 7.38 -7.85
CA ARG A 144 -16.06 7.40 -7.22
C ARG A 144 -15.99 7.07 -5.72
N VAL A 145 -15.26 6.01 -5.36
CA VAL A 145 -15.08 5.62 -3.94
C VAL A 145 -14.35 6.72 -3.16
N ARG A 146 -13.29 7.29 -3.73
CA ARG A 146 -12.54 8.39 -3.11
C ARG A 146 -13.40 9.62 -2.82
N GLY A 147 -14.31 9.95 -3.72
CA GLY A 147 -15.28 11.06 -3.53
C GLY A 147 -16.24 10.85 -2.35
N GLU A 148 -16.42 9.60 -1.92
CA GLU A 148 -17.30 9.23 -0.80
C GLU A 148 -16.55 8.97 0.51
N MET A 149 -15.20 9.00 0.49
CA MET A 149 -14.38 8.80 1.69
C MET A 149 -14.37 10.03 2.59
N LYS A 150 -14.39 9.80 3.90
CA LYS A 150 -14.24 10.86 4.92
C LYS A 150 -12.78 11.22 5.18
N ALA A 151 -11.88 10.24 5.05
CA ALA A 151 -10.46 10.43 5.25
C ALA A 151 -9.85 11.35 4.17
N PRO A 152 -8.87 12.21 4.53
CA PRO A 152 -8.02 12.85 3.53
C PRO A 152 -7.40 11.79 2.64
N ASN A 153 -7.61 11.87 1.32
CA ASN A 153 -7.14 10.85 0.42
C ASN A 153 -6.48 11.47 -0.82
N PHE A 154 -5.38 10.86 -1.23
CA PHE A 154 -4.51 11.30 -2.31
C PHE A 154 -4.36 10.17 -3.33
N LEU A 155 -4.14 10.54 -4.59
CA LEU A 155 -3.93 9.57 -5.67
C LEU A 155 -2.70 9.96 -6.49
N HIS A 156 -1.79 9.01 -6.67
CA HIS A 156 -0.74 9.06 -7.68
C HIS A 156 -1.04 8.00 -8.74
N VAL A 157 -1.20 8.45 -9.99
CA VAL A 157 -1.50 7.58 -11.12
C VAL A 157 -0.22 7.22 -11.86
N VAL A 158 0.04 5.92 -12.02
CA VAL A 158 1.11 5.38 -12.86
C VAL A 158 0.54 5.09 -14.24
N GLN A 159 0.83 5.97 -15.20
CA GLN A 159 0.35 5.82 -16.57
C GLN A 159 0.90 4.54 -17.19
N GLY A 160 0.04 3.72 -17.80
CA GLY A 160 0.41 2.40 -18.34
C GLY A 160 0.72 1.32 -17.29
N GLY A 161 0.71 1.66 -16.00
CA GLY A 161 1.03 0.75 -14.91
C GLY A 161 -0.01 -0.36 -14.73
N ASP A 162 0.47 -1.58 -14.52
CA ASP A 162 -0.34 -2.73 -14.12
C ASP A 162 -0.59 -2.76 -12.60
N HIS A 163 -1.18 -3.86 -12.09
CA HIS A 163 -1.39 -4.08 -10.65
C HIS A 163 -0.10 -4.07 -9.82
N SER A 164 1.06 -4.24 -10.43
CA SER A 164 2.38 -4.15 -9.79
C SER A 164 3.11 -2.85 -10.12
N LEU A 165 2.42 -1.87 -10.68
CA LEU A 165 2.94 -0.56 -11.10
C LEU A 165 4.00 -0.68 -12.19
N ARG A 166 4.01 -1.78 -12.94
CA ARG A 166 4.92 -2.02 -14.05
C ARG A 166 4.28 -1.53 -15.33
N VAL A 167 5.06 -0.79 -16.11
CA VAL A 167 4.67 -0.30 -17.43
C VAL A 167 5.27 -1.22 -18.50
N ALA A 168 4.52 -1.50 -19.55
CA ALA A 168 4.98 -2.36 -20.64
C ALA A 168 6.17 -1.72 -21.37
N LYS A 169 7.16 -2.53 -21.78
CA LYS A 169 8.39 -2.03 -22.41
C LYS A 169 8.14 -1.13 -23.62
N HIS A 170 7.17 -1.48 -24.47
CA HIS A 170 6.85 -0.69 -25.67
C HIS A 170 6.27 0.68 -25.31
N GLU A 171 5.49 0.81 -24.22
CA GLU A 171 4.96 2.08 -23.72
C GLU A 171 6.07 2.96 -23.12
N LEU A 172 7.00 2.34 -22.36
CA LEU A 172 8.17 3.03 -21.84
C LEU A 172 9.05 3.58 -22.97
N GLN A 173 9.31 2.76 -24.01
CA GLN A 173 10.06 3.18 -25.18
C GLN A 173 9.37 4.34 -25.93
N ALA A 174 8.06 4.25 -26.14
CA ALA A 174 7.29 5.28 -26.83
C ALA A 174 7.27 6.61 -26.07
N SER A 175 7.33 6.59 -24.74
CA SER A 175 7.34 7.80 -23.89
C SER A 175 8.75 8.31 -23.57
N GLY A 176 9.80 7.58 -23.96
CA GLY A 176 11.19 7.93 -23.61
C GLY A 176 11.53 7.74 -22.13
N HIS A 177 10.73 6.99 -21.40
CA HIS A 177 10.93 6.73 -19.97
C HIS A 177 11.42 5.31 -19.71
N THR A 178 11.97 5.11 -18.51
CA THR A 178 12.32 3.81 -17.97
C THR A 178 11.35 3.41 -16.84
N GLN A 179 11.33 2.14 -16.46
CA GLN A 179 10.59 1.71 -15.26
C GLN A 179 11.14 2.40 -14.00
N GLU A 180 12.43 2.73 -14.01
CA GLU A 180 13.07 3.44 -12.91
C GLU A 180 12.54 4.87 -12.76
N ASP A 181 12.30 5.57 -13.88
CA ASP A 181 11.70 6.91 -13.85
C ASP A 181 10.29 6.86 -13.25
N MET A 182 9.50 5.83 -13.62
CA MET A 182 8.18 5.62 -13.02
C MET A 182 8.26 5.34 -11.52
N ASN A 183 9.21 4.50 -11.11
CA ASN A 183 9.42 4.20 -9.69
C ASN A 183 9.85 5.44 -8.91
N GLN A 184 10.68 6.30 -9.51
CA GLN A 184 11.12 7.55 -8.89
C GLN A 184 9.96 8.54 -8.70
N GLN A 185 9.05 8.65 -9.69
CA GLN A 185 7.83 9.46 -9.56
C GLN A 185 6.93 8.96 -8.42
N VAL A 186 6.75 7.64 -8.31
CA VAL A 186 6.01 7.03 -7.21
C VAL A 186 6.70 7.30 -5.87
N PHE A 187 8.01 7.16 -5.80
CA PHE A 187 8.79 7.43 -4.59
C PHE A 187 8.66 8.89 -4.15
N GLN A 188 8.71 9.84 -5.09
CA GLN A 188 8.49 11.25 -4.78
C GLN A 188 7.07 11.53 -4.25
N ALA A 189 6.05 10.88 -4.82
CA ALA A 189 4.67 11.00 -4.33
C ALA A 189 4.52 10.45 -2.91
N ILE A 190 5.21 9.34 -2.60
CA ILE A 190 5.27 8.77 -1.24
C ILE A 190 5.96 9.74 -0.30
N THR A 191 7.12 10.30 -0.67
CA THR A 191 7.87 11.26 0.14
C THR A 191 7.03 12.48 0.50
N ASN A 192 6.39 13.09 -0.49
CA ASN A 192 5.51 14.25 -0.28
C ASN A 192 4.34 13.92 0.67
N PHE A 193 3.74 12.74 0.53
CA PHE A 193 2.67 12.30 1.43
C PHE A 193 3.17 12.07 2.85
N VAL A 194 4.34 11.44 3.02
CA VAL A 194 4.96 11.21 4.33
C VAL A 194 5.25 12.54 5.03
N GLU A 195 5.84 13.50 4.35
CA GLU A 195 6.07 14.85 4.88
C GLU A 195 4.77 15.49 5.35
N LEU A 196 3.72 15.40 4.53
CA LEU A 196 2.41 15.97 4.86
C LEU A 196 1.82 15.39 6.16
N VAL A 197 1.90 14.06 6.36
CA VAL A 197 1.24 13.39 7.49
C VAL A 197 2.12 13.29 8.73
N VAL A 198 3.45 13.37 8.57
CA VAL A 198 4.39 13.34 9.68
C VAL A 198 4.62 14.75 10.27
N THR A 199 4.54 15.82 9.46
CA THR A 199 4.72 17.20 9.95
C THR A 199 3.45 17.83 10.53
N ARG A 200 2.27 17.36 10.18
CA ARG A 200 1.02 17.80 10.80
C ARG A 200 1.02 17.33 12.26
N SER A 201 1.54 18.18 13.12
CA SER A 201 1.39 18.04 14.57
C SER A 201 -0.07 18.24 14.95
N ASP A 202 -0.49 17.53 15.98
CA ASP A 202 -1.81 17.60 16.63
C ASP A 202 -2.15 19.02 17.05
#